data_44616f3d1b732622a36097570307cbf8
#
_entry.id   44616f3d1b732622a36097570307cbf8
#
_cell.length_a   1.000
_cell.length_b   1.000
_cell.length_c   1.000
_cell.angle_alpha   90.00
_cell.angle_beta   90.00
_cell.angle_gamma   90.00
#
_symmetry.space_group_name_H-M   'P 1'
#
loop_
_entity.id
_entity.type
_entity.pdbx_description
1 polymer ?
#
loop_
_entity_poly.entity_id
_entity_poly.type
_entity_poly.pdbx_seq_one_letter_code
_entity_poly.pdbx_strand_id
1 'polypeptide(L)'
;MLVCIMGPDGTGKTTLAKKMSEEIEDLEYIYFGGNKDQRKFVWFKEYLKKERKGWLRTLFRYFLVFINDYAYFMQAKKKHMIADRSPIDKMIGSKMNGKKWRYIYHSIVLRLLPSPDLIILLDGDVDVIYERKREISRDKILEYWSLYKSYFTKRRLAYIVIDSTVNDVDQVAHLAIQELEKVIYE
;
A
#
# COMPACT_ATOMS: atom_id res chain seq x y z
N MET A 1 15.56 1.49 -2.15
CA MET A 1 14.73 0.95 -1.05
C MET A 1 13.28 1.33 -1.26
N LEU A 2 12.35 0.43 -0.97
CA LEU A 2 10.90 0.67 -1.02
C LEU A 2 10.26 0.41 0.35
N VAL A 3 9.74 1.47 0.95
CA VAL A 3 8.94 1.39 2.18
C VAL A 3 7.46 1.50 1.82
N CYS A 4 6.62 0.61 2.33
CA CYS A 4 5.19 0.64 2.07
C CYS A 4 4.40 0.94 3.35
N ILE A 5 3.60 1.99 3.37
CA ILE A 5 2.68 2.29 4.47
C ILE A 5 1.34 1.63 4.18
N MET A 6 0.90 0.78 5.09
CA MET A 6 -0.29 -0.04 4.95
C MET A 6 -1.22 0.10 6.17
N GLY A 7 -2.47 -0.29 6.01
CA GLY A 7 -3.49 -0.25 7.06
C GLY A 7 -4.89 0.02 6.48
N PRO A 8 -5.95 -0.14 7.28
CA PRO A 8 -7.32 0.21 6.89
C PRO A 8 -7.48 1.69 6.52
N ASP A 9 -8.56 2.04 5.87
CA ASP A 9 -8.88 3.45 5.61
C ASP A 9 -9.21 4.17 6.94
N GLY A 10 -8.71 5.40 7.08
CA GLY A 10 -8.79 6.17 8.33
C GLY A 10 -7.54 6.12 9.23
N THR A 11 -6.56 5.25 8.96
CA THR A 11 -5.33 5.15 9.77
C THR A 11 -4.26 6.20 9.47
N GLY A 12 -4.47 7.12 8.53
CA GLY A 12 -3.51 8.21 8.26
C GLY A 12 -2.36 7.86 7.30
N LYS A 13 -2.42 6.78 6.54
CA LYS A 13 -1.37 6.33 5.59
C LYS A 13 -0.83 7.45 4.68
N THR A 14 -1.73 8.16 4.02
CA THR A 14 -1.37 9.22 3.06
C THR A 14 -0.67 10.38 3.76
N THR A 15 -1.15 10.75 4.96
CA THR A 15 -0.57 11.83 5.75
C THR A 15 0.84 11.47 6.19
N LEU A 16 1.02 10.25 6.74
CA LEU A 16 2.33 9.75 7.16
C LEU A 16 3.31 9.65 5.98
N ALA A 17 2.88 9.05 4.86
CA ALA A 17 3.75 8.88 3.70
C ALA A 17 4.25 10.21 3.13
N LYS A 18 3.38 11.21 3.04
CA LYS A 18 3.76 12.55 2.60
C LYS A 18 4.71 13.21 3.58
N LYS A 19 4.39 13.18 4.87
CA LYS A 19 5.22 13.78 5.91
C LYS A 19 6.62 13.19 5.92
N MET A 20 6.75 11.86 5.88
CA MET A 20 8.08 11.21 5.80
C MET A 20 8.83 11.61 4.53
N SER A 21 8.14 11.78 3.38
CA SER A 21 8.78 12.23 2.14
C SER A 21 9.17 13.71 2.15
N GLU A 22 8.62 14.52 3.04
CA GLU A 22 8.99 15.92 3.26
C GLU A 22 10.16 16.06 4.24
N GLU A 23 10.27 15.16 5.22
CA GLU A 23 11.28 15.19 6.28
C GLU A 23 12.58 14.45 5.91
N ILE A 24 12.51 13.44 5.03
CA ILE A 24 13.67 12.66 4.61
C ILE A 24 14.10 13.07 3.20
N GLU A 25 15.30 13.63 3.09
CA GLU A 25 15.91 13.97 1.80
C GLU A 25 16.03 12.70 0.92
N ASP A 26 15.79 12.85 -0.38
CA ASP A 26 15.81 11.75 -1.38
C ASP A 26 14.74 10.66 -1.22
N LEU A 27 13.73 10.80 -0.35
CA LEU A 27 12.62 9.86 -0.22
C LEU A 27 11.43 10.26 -1.11
N GLU A 28 11.30 9.62 -2.27
CA GLU A 28 10.26 9.92 -3.25
C GLU A 28 8.91 9.30 -2.87
N TYR A 29 7.86 10.13 -2.76
CA TYR A 29 6.49 9.65 -2.49
C TYR A 29 5.87 9.01 -3.73
N ILE A 30 5.24 7.84 -3.56
CA ILE A 30 4.44 7.18 -4.58
C ILE A 30 3.11 6.66 -4.01
N TYR A 31 2.13 6.46 -4.89
CA TYR A 31 0.81 5.96 -4.53
C TYR A 31 0.42 4.72 -5.33
N PHE A 32 0.23 3.57 -4.65
CA PHE A 32 -0.21 2.32 -5.28
C PHE A 32 -1.74 2.14 -5.32
N GLY A 33 -2.50 3.10 -4.84
CA GLY A 33 -3.96 3.02 -4.79
C GLY A 33 -4.65 3.08 -6.15
N GLY A 34 -5.97 3.23 -6.11
CA GLY A 34 -6.81 3.20 -7.32
C GLY A 34 -6.84 4.50 -8.13
N ASN A 35 -6.23 5.59 -7.64
CA ASN A 35 -6.26 6.86 -8.34
C ASN A 35 -5.51 6.79 -9.66
N LYS A 36 -6.24 7.00 -10.77
CA LYS A 36 -5.71 6.89 -12.12
C LYS A 36 -4.72 8.01 -12.46
N ASP A 37 -4.85 9.16 -11.83
CA ASP A 37 -4.03 10.34 -12.13
C ASP A 37 -2.61 10.25 -11.58
N GLN A 38 -2.37 9.35 -10.63
CA GLN A 38 -1.05 9.09 -10.05
C GLN A 38 -0.30 7.92 -10.72
N ARG A 39 -0.77 7.43 -11.88
CA ARG A 39 -0.08 6.40 -12.66
C ARG A 39 1.12 6.97 -13.40
N LYS A 40 2.18 6.16 -13.49
CA LYS A 40 3.46 6.57 -14.10
C LYS A 40 3.35 6.90 -15.60
N PHE A 41 2.51 6.18 -16.34
CA PHE A 41 2.40 6.34 -17.79
C PHE A 41 1.14 7.11 -18.19
N VAL A 42 1.28 8.26 -18.85
CA VAL A 42 0.17 9.14 -19.27
C VAL A 42 -0.81 8.43 -20.20
N TRP A 43 -0.32 7.70 -21.23
CA TRP A 43 -1.15 6.93 -22.16
C TRP A 43 -2.01 5.86 -21.47
N PHE A 44 -1.50 5.31 -20.38
CA PHE A 44 -2.21 4.35 -19.56
C PHE A 44 -3.39 5.00 -18.81
N LYS A 45 -3.21 6.22 -18.31
CA LYS A 45 -4.30 7.00 -17.70
C LYS A 45 -5.44 7.21 -18.67
N GLU A 46 -5.14 7.60 -19.91
CA GLU A 46 -6.14 7.82 -20.97
C GLU A 46 -6.84 6.52 -21.39
N TYR A 47 -6.08 5.43 -21.52
CA TYR A 47 -6.65 4.11 -21.82
C TYR A 47 -7.64 3.67 -20.75
N LEU A 48 -7.35 3.89 -19.47
CA LEU A 48 -8.24 3.54 -18.35
C LEU A 48 -9.49 4.42 -18.25
N LYS A 49 -9.44 5.64 -18.78
CA LYS A 49 -10.60 6.58 -18.80
C LYS A 49 -11.65 6.16 -19.83
N LYS A 50 -11.27 5.45 -20.90
CA LYS A 50 -12.22 5.02 -21.93
C LYS A 50 -13.09 3.85 -21.43
N GLU A 51 -14.38 4.09 -21.22
CA GLU A 51 -15.36 3.07 -20.84
C GLU A 51 -15.76 2.18 -22.04
N ARG A 52 -15.07 1.08 -22.22
CA ARG A 52 -15.49 0.01 -23.14
C ARG A 52 -15.51 -1.33 -22.39
N LYS A 53 -16.59 -2.09 -22.51
CA LYS A 53 -16.76 -3.42 -21.90
C LYS A 53 -16.07 -4.48 -22.76
N GLY A 54 -15.44 -5.49 -22.14
CA GLY A 54 -14.83 -6.62 -22.82
C GLY A 54 -13.83 -7.35 -21.92
N TRP A 55 -13.79 -8.68 -22.01
CA TRP A 55 -12.87 -9.49 -21.19
C TRP A 55 -11.41 -9.30 -21.57
N LEU A 56 -11.09 -9.21 -22.86
CA LEU A 56 -9.73 -8.94 -23.35
C LEU A 56 -9.21 -7.60 -22.86
N ARG A 57 -10.08 -6.57 -22.85
CA ARG A 57 -9.71 -5.27 -22.33
C ARG A 57 -9.46 -5.30 -20.81
N THR A 58 -10.26 -6.07 -20.08
CA THR A 58 -10.07 -6.27 -18.65
C THR A 58 -8.73 -6.94 -18.39
N LEU A 59 -8.37 -7.98 -19.14
CA LEU A 59 -7.09 -8.65 -19.05
C LEU A 59 -5.92 -7.70 -19.36
N PHE A 60 -6.03 -6.96 -20.46
CA PHE A 60 -5.02 -5.96 -20.84
C PHE A 60 -4.86 -4.85 -19.78
N ARG A 61 -5.96 -4.40 -19.19
CA ARG A 61 -5.92 -3.45 -18.07
C ARG A 61 -5.15 -4.01 -16.87
N TYR A 62 -5.37 -5.26 -16.51
CA TYR A 62 -4.63 -5.91 -15.43
C TYR A 62 -3.15 -6.05 -15.75
N PHE A 63 -2.82 -6.42 -16.98
CA PHE A 63 -1.43 -6.47 -17.44
C PHE A 63 -0.75 -5.10 -17.34
N LEU A 64 -1.40 -4.03 -17.76
CA LEU A 64 -0.87 -2.68 -17.63
C LEU A 64 -0.69 -2.24 -16.16
N VAL A 65 -1.61 -2.63 -15.27
CA VAL A 65 -1.46 -2.38 -13.82
C VAL A 65 -0.22 -3.10 -13.29
N PHE A 66 -0.02 -4.35 -13.69
CA PHE A 66 1.18 -5.11 -13.32
C PHE A 66 2.48 -4.42 -13.79
N ILE A 67 2.55 -4.02 -15.06
CA ILE A 67 3.70 -3.30 -15.61
C ILE A 67 3.98 -2.01 -14.85
N ASN A 68 2.93 -1.25 -14.53
CA ASN A 68 3.09 -0.03 -13.74
C ASN A 68 3.62 -0.31 -12.32
N ASP A 69 3.05 -1.30 -11.63
CA ASP A 69 3.50 -1.68 -10.30
C ASP A 69 4.96 -2.19 -10.35
N TYR A 70 5.28 -3.04 -11.32
CA TYR A 70 6.65 -3.55 -11.54
C TYR A 70 7.66 -2.41 -11.80
N ALA A 71 7.28 -1.41 -12.62
CA ALA A 71 8.14 -0.27 -12.90
C ALA A 71 8.49 0.54 -11.65
N TYR A 72 7.54 0.69 -10.69
CA TYR A 72 7.84 1.34 -9.40
C TYR A 72 8.81 0.51 -8.55
N PHE A 73 8.62 -0.81 -8.46
CA PHE A 73 9.57 -1.68 -7.76
C PHE A 73 10.97 -1.64 -8.36
N MET A 74 11.08 -1.58 -9.68
CA MET A 74 12.38 -1.46 -10.36
C MET A 74 13.00 -0.08 -10.16
N GLN A 75 12.20 0.99 -10.07
CA GLN A 75 12.68 2.33 -9.74
C GLN A 75 13.20 2.38 -8.30
N ALA A 76 12.53 1.73 -7.35
CA ALA A 76 12.94 1.67 -5.96
C ALA A 76 14.31 0.99 -5.73
N LYS A 77 14.80 0.20 -6.68
CA LYS A 77 16.18 -0.31 -6.66
C LYS A 77 17.26 0.78 -6.87
N LYS A 78 16.85 1.93 -7.43
CA LYS A 78 17.76 3.04 -7.77
C LYS A 78 17.55 4.27 -6.91
N LYS A 79 16.39 4.37 -6.25
CA LYS A 79 15.98 5.51 -5.44
C LYS A 79 15.33 5.01 -4.16
N HIS A 80 15.34 5.85 -3.13
CA HIS A 80 14.53 5.60 -1.94
C HIS A 80 13.10 6.05 -2.19
N MET A 81 12.13 5.19 -1.91
CA MET A 81 10.72 5.46 -2.19
C MET A 81 9.84 5.08 -1.01
N ILE A 82 8.88 5.93 -0.69
CA ILE A 82 7.82 5.65 0.27
C ILE A 82 6.48 5.55 -0.45
N ALA A 83 5.81 4.44 -0.24
CA ALA A 83 4.56 4.13 -0.92
C ALA A 83 3.37 4.21 0.04
N ASP A 84 2.40 5.06 -0.30
CA ASP A 84 1.06 4.97 0.29
C ASP A 84 0.33 3.81 -0.38
N ARG A 85 0.08 2.76 0.38
CA ARG A 85 -0.43 1.45 -0.04
C ARG A 85 0.60 0.58 -0.79
N SER A 86 0.17 -0.62 -1.15
CA SER A 86 0.96 -1.63 -1.85
C SER A 86 0.04 -2.48 -2.74
N PRO A 87 0.56 -3.21 -3.72
CA PRO A 87 -0.20 -4.24 -4.42
C PRO A 87 -0.81 -5.31 -3.49
N ILE A 88 -0.28 -5.50 -2.28
CA ILE A 88 -0.84 -6.38 -1.23
C ILE A 88 -2.24 -5.91 -0.83
N ASP A 89 -2.49 -4.59 -0.73
CA ASP A 89 -3.82 -4.03 -0.43
C ASP A 89 -4.87 -4.46 -1.45
N LYS A 90 -4.49 -4.51 -2.73
CA LYS A 90 -5.39 -4.94 -3.81
C LYS A 90 -5.78 -6.41 -3.66
N MET A 91 -4.85 -7.25 -3.22
CA MET A 91 -5.09 -8.67 -2.96
C MET A 91 -6.01 -8.85 -1.75
N ILE A 92 -5.67 -8.23 -0.61
CA ILE A 92 -6.44 -8.34 0.64
C ILE A 92 -7.84 -7.76 0.44
N GLY A 93 -7.99 -6.58 -0.14
CA GLY A 93 -9.29 -5.99 -0.45
C GLY A 93 -10.12 -6.84 -1.43
N SER A 94 -9.48 -7.58 -2.34
CA SER A 94 -10.19 -8.53 -3.22
C SER A 94 -10.70 -9.75 -2.44
N LYS A 95 -9.92 -10.24 -1.48
CA LYS A 95 -10.33 -11.35 -0.59
C LYS A 95 -11.53 -10.95 0.27
N MET A 96 -11.45 -9.82 0.97
CA MET A 96 -12.51 -9.30 1.82
C MET A 96 -13.83 -9.02 1.08
N ASN A 97 -13.74 -8.60 -0.17
CA ASN A 97 -14.92 -8.32 -1.00
C ASN A 97 -15.41 -9.56 -1.78
N GLY A 98 -14.93 -10.76 -1.48
CA GLY A 98 -15.35 -12.01 -2.13
C GLY A 98 -15.01 -12.10 -3.63
N LYS A 99 -14.10 -11.26 -4.13
CA LYS A 99 -13.73 -11.18 -5.55
C LYS A 99 -12.66 -12.21 -5.90
N LYS A 100 -13.04 -13.50 -5.93
CA LYS A 100 -12.14 -14.65 -6.08
C LYS A 100 -11.12 -14.51 -7.23
N TRP A 101 -11.57 -14.15 -8.45
CA TRP A 101 -10.68 -13.98 -9.61
C TRP A 101 -9.65 -12.86 -9.43
N ARG A 102 -10.05 -11.75 -8.83
CA ARG A 102 -9.13 -10.65 -8.53
C ARG A 102 -8.12 -11.05 -7.46
N TYR A 103 -8.57 -11.78 -6.45
CA TYR A 103 -7.68 -12.32 -5.42
C TYR A 103 -6.62 -13.26 -6.03
N ILE A 104 -7.03 -14.20 -6.90
CA ILE A 104 -6.10 -15.12 -7.58
C ILE A 104 -5.10 -14.33 -8.43
N TYR A 105 -5.61 -13.39 -9.26
CA TYR A 105 -4.75 -12.54 -10.09
C TYR A 105 -3.72 -11.78 -9.24
N HIS A 106 -4.14 -11.05 -8.20
CA HIS A 106 -3.23 -10.30 -7.35
C HIS A 106 -2.26 -11.20 -6.59
N SER A 107 -2.67 -12.40 -6.21
CA SER A 107 -1.78 -13.40 -5.58
C SER A 107 -0.67 -13.88 -6.53
N ILE A 108 -0.97 -14.03 -7.82
CA ILE A 108 0.03 -14.37 -8.86
C ILE A 108 0.97 -13.16 -9.08
N VAL A 109 0.42 -11.97 -9.25
CA VAL A 109 1.19 -10.73 -9.41
C VAL A 109 2.19 -10.54 -8.28
N LEU A 110 1.77 -10.72 -7.02
CA LEU A 110 2.63 -10.58 -5.84
C LEU A 110 3.75 -11.62 -5.75
N ARG A 111 3.67 -12.73 -6.50
CA ARG A 111 4.78 -13.69 -6.62
C ARG A 111 5.83 -13.25 -7.64
N LEU A 112 5.43 -12.41 -8.59
CA LEU A 112 6.29 -11.90 -9.66
C LEU A 112 6.91 -10.55 -9.32
N LEU A 113 6.32 -9.80 -8.39
CA LEU A 113 6.85 -8.54 -7.89
C LEU A 113 7.89 -8.79 -6.80
N PRO A 114 8.96 -7.97 -6.74
CA PRO A 114 9.84 -7.94 -5.58
C PRO A 114 9.06 -7.60 -4.31
N SER A 115 9.56 -8.02 -3.17
CA SER A 115 9.02 -7.59 -1.87
C SER A 115 9.45 -6.15 -1.57
N PRO A 116 8.65 -5.36 -0.84
CA PRO A 116 9.14 -4.14 -0.23
C PRO A 116 10.23 -4.44 0.80
N ASP A 117 11.13 -3.50 1.01
CA ASP A 117 12.21 -3.64 1.99
C ASP A 117 11.67 -3.52 3.42
N LEU A 118 10.67 -2.65 3.64
CA LEU A 118 9.98 -2.49 4.92
C LEU A 118 8.50 -2.19 4.70
N ILE A 119 7.65 -2.73 5.57
CA ILE A 119 6.24 -2.38 5.66
C ILE A 119 5.97 -1.71 7.01
N ILE A 120 5.36 -0.52 6.98
CA ILE A 120 4.83 0.15 8.15
C ILE A 120 3.32 -0.10 8.16
N LEU A 121 2.87 -0.96 9.06
CA LEU A 121 1.44 -1.23 9.26
C LEU A 121 0.90 -0.29 10.32
N LEU A 122 0.00 0.61 9.91
CA LEU A 122 -0.72 1.47 10.83
C LEU A 122 -1.89 0.71 11.46
N ASP A 123 -1.83 0.63 12.78
CA ASP A 123 -2.80 -0.04 13.66
C ASP A 123 -3.43 1.03 14.59
N GLY A 124 -4.22 0.63 15.57
CA GLY A 124 -4.73 1.50 16.61
C GLY A 124 -6.14 1.12 17.10
N ASP A 125 -6.75 2.02 17.85
CA ASP A 125 -8.11 1.83 18.34
C ASP A 125 -9.13 1.82 17.20
N VAL A 126 -9.93 0.76 17.14
CA VAL A 126 -10.92 0.52 16.06
C VAL A 126 -12.00 1.62 16.04
N ASP A 127 -12.43 2.08 17.22
CA ASP A 127 -13.48 3.10 17.30
C ASP A 127 -12.98 4.45 16.82
N VAL A 128 -11.76 4.81 17.19
CA VAL A 128 -11.11 6.04 16.73
C VAL A 128 -10.95 6.03 15.20
N ILE A 129 -10.48 4.91 14.62
CA ILE A 129 -10.30 4.78 13.16
C ILE A 129 -11.63 4.81 12.44
N TYR A 130 -12.64 4.11 12.98
CA TYR A 130 -13.98 4.12 12.41
C TYR A 130 -14.59 5.54 12.41
N GLU A 131 -14.44 6.29 13.50
CA GLU A 131 -14.97 7.66 13.57
C GLU A 131 -14.26 8.64 12.63
N ARG A 132 -12.95 8.43 12.36
CA ARG A 132 -12.20 9.24 11.38
C ARG A 132 -12.72 9.06 9.95
N LYS A 133 -13.17 7.85 9.62
CA LYS A 133 -13.60 7.55 8.24
C LYS A 133 -14.58 6.37 8.22
N ARG A 134 -15.88 6.65 8.34
CA ARG A 134 -16.98 5.68 8.41
C ARG A 134 -17.25 4.89 7.12
N GLU A 135 -16.21 4.58 6.33
CA GLU A 135 -16.36 3.87 5.06
C GLU A 135 -16.42 2.35 5.21
N ILE A 136 -15.85 1.80 6.28
CA ILE A 136 -15.79 0.36 6.56
C ILE A 136 -16.20 0.10 8.00
N SER A 137 -16.88 -1.03 8.26
CA SER A 137 -17.29 -1.40 9.63
C SER A 137 -16.10 -1.75 10.51
N ARG A 138 -16.29 -1.67 11.83
CA ARG A 138 -15.30 -2.06 12.86
C ARG A 138 -14.76 -3.48 12.64
N ASP A 139 -15.64 -4.45 12.40
CA ASP A 139 -15.26 -5.84 12.15
C ASP A 139 -14.35 -5.97 10.92
N LYS A 140 -14.61 -5.19 9.88
CA LYS A 140 -13.75 -5.16 8.70
C LYS A 140 -12.39 -4.53 8.98
N ILE A 141 -12.29 -3.54 9.84
CA ILE A 141 -11.01 -2.97 10.28
C ILE A 141 -10.16 -4.06 10.94
N LEU A 142 -10.74 -4.80 11.89
CA LEU A 142 -10.07 -5.93 12.56
C LEU A 142 -9.68 -7.04 11.58
N GLU A 143 -10.56 -7.37 10.64
CA GLU A 143 -10.28 -8.37 9.61
C GLU A 143 -9.11 -7.93 8.71
N TYR A 144 -9.02 -6.65 8.32
CA TYR A 144 -7.90 -6.11 7.57
C TYR A 144 -6.57 -6.33 8.29
N TRP A 145 -6.46 -5.95 9.55
CA TRP A 145 -5.22 -6.15 10.33
C TRP A 145 -4.84 -7.61 10.47
N SER A 146 -5.80 -8.47 10.76
CA SER A 146 -5.56 -9.92 10.83
C SER A 146 -5.01 -10.46 9.52
N LEU A 147 -5.60 -10.07 8.39
CA LEU A 147 -5.16 -10.50 7.06
C LEU A 147 -3.78 -9.96 6.68
N TYR A 148 -3.47 -8.70 7.02
CA TYR A 148 -2.15 -8.14 6.79
C TYR A 148 -1.08 -8.88 7.60
N LYS A 149 -1.23 -8.98 8.93
CA LYS A 149 -0.29 -9.64 9.82
C LYS A 149 -0.08 -11.11 9.41
N SER A 150 -1.15 -11.83 9.11
CA SER A 150 -1.09 -13.22 8.62
C SER A 150 -0.32 -13.34 7.30
N TYR A 151 -0.54 -12.43 6.35
CA TYR A 151 0.15 -12.43 5.07
C TYR A 151 1.63 -12.10 5.23
N PHE A 152 1.98 -11.09 6.02
CA PHE A 152 3.38 -10.67 6.24
C PHE A 152 4.18 -11.80 6.89
N THR A 153 3.65 -12.41 7.95
CA THR A 153 4.28 -13.56 8.64
C THR A 153 4.46 -14.74 7.68
N LYS A 154 3.42 -15.11 6.93
CA LYS A 154 3.49 -16.23 5.97
C LYS A 154 4.54 -16.00 4.88
N ARG A 155 4.72 -14.76 4.44
CA ARG A 155 5.66 -14.36 3.39
C ARG A 155 7.02 -13.95 3.94
N ARG A 156 7.21 -13.94 5.26
CA ARG A 156 8.42 -13.49 5.96
C ARG A 156 8.85 -12.08 5.52
N LEU A 157 7.87 -11.17 5.39
CA LEU A 157 8.14 -9.78 5.05
C LEU A 157 8.59 -9.02 6.30
N ALA A 158 9.56 -8.12 6.15
CA ALA A 158 9.92 -7.19 7.21
C ALA A 158 8.77 -6.19 7.42
N TYR A 159 8.25 -6.09 8.64
CA TYR A 159 7.22 -5.12 8.97
C TYR A 159 7.29 -4.68 10.42
N ILE A 160 6.87 -3.45 10.65
CA ILE A 160 6.63 -2.88 11.97
C ILE A 160 5.16 -2.48 12.10
N VAL A 161 4.67 -2.38 13.32
CA VAL A 161 3.30 -1.93 13.62
C VAL A 161 3.39 -0.66 14.45
N ILE A 162 2.71 0.40 14.01
CA ILE A 162 2.67 1.68 14.72
C ILE A 162 1.20 2.02 14.99
N ASP A 163 0.90 2.29 16.27
CA ASP A 163 -0.42 2.79 16.66
C ASP A 163 -0.57 4.24 16.21
N SER A 164 -1.55 4.49 15.33
CA SER A 164 -1.85 5.80 14.77
C SER A 164 -2.97 6.54 15.51
N THR A 165 -3.43 6.01 16.64
CA THR A 165 -4.56 6.55 17.39
C THR A 165 -4.17 7.18 18.71
N VAL A 166 -3.08 6.71 19.33
CA VAL A 166 -2.55 7.25 20.59
C VAL A 166 -1.51 8.35 20.41
N ASN A 167 -0.97 8.49 19.19
CA ASN A 167 0.04 9.48 18.84
C ASN A 167 -0.48 10.47 17.82
N ASP A 168 0.01 11.69 17.87
CA ASP A 168 -0.21 12.66 16.80
C ASP A 168 0.61 12.30 15.55
N VAL A 169 0.35 12.99 14.44
CA VAL A 169 1.01 12.69 13.16
C VAL A 169 2.52 12.86 13.22
N ASP A 170 3.01 13.81 14.03
CA ASP A 170 4.43 14.12 14.17
C ASP A 170 5.14 13.02 14.95
N GLN A 171 4.54 12.55 16.02
CA GLN A 171 5.05 11.41 16.80
C GLN A 171 5.06 10.10 15.99
N VAL A 172 3.98 9.83 15.24
CA VAL A 172 3.90 8.66 14.34
C VAL A 172 5.00 8.73 13.28
N ALA A 173 5.23 9.91 12.69
CA ALA A 173 6.27 10.10 11.69
C ALA A 173 7.66 9.89 12.30
N HIS A 174 7.93 10.47 13.47
CA HIS A 174 9.20 10.30 14.16
C HIS A 174 9.50 8.83 14.49
N LEU A 175 8.53 8.09 15.03
CA LEU A 175 8.66 6.65 15.28
C LEU A 175 8.93 5.87 13.97
N ALA A 176 8.22 6.19 12.90
CA ALA A 176 8.39 5.54 11.61
C ALA A 176 9.78 5.80 11.02
N ILE A 177 10.30 7.02 11.16
CA ILE A 177 11.63 7.41 10.70
C ILE A 177 12.72 6.69 11.52
N GLN A 178 12.60 6.64 12.84
CA GLN A 178 13.55 5.90 13.69
C GLN A 178 13.63 4.43 13.31
N GLU A 179 12.49 3.78 13.07
CA GLU A 179 12.48 2.38 12.64
C GLU A 179 13.03 2.19 11.22
N LEU A 180 12.82 3.16 10.34
CA LEU A 180 13.38 3.14 9.00
C LEU A 180 14.91 3.27 9.03
N GLU A 181 15.45 4.16 9.86
CA GLU A 181 16.90 4.34 10.02
C GLU A 181 17.59 3.05 10.49
N LYS A 182 16.98 2.30 11.39
CA LYS A 182 17.53 0.98 11.82
C LYS A 182 17.69 0.03 10.63
N VAL A 183 16.69 0.00 9.71
CA VAL A 183 16.74 -0.87 8.51
C VAL A 183 17.76 -0.40 7.47
N ILE A 184 18.09 0.89 7.45
CA ILE A 184 19.09 1.44 6.50
C ILE A 184 20.51 1.17 6.95
N TYR A 185 20.76 1.16 8.26
CA TYR A 185 22.10 1.08 8.85
C TYR A 185 22.47 -0.33 9.36
N GLU A 186 21.56 -1.32 9.27
CA GLU A 186 21.84 -2.75 9.45
C GLU A 186 22.22 -3.41 8.10
#